data_6dab2d8d144081879f3785519f359f04
#
_entry.id   6dab2d8d144081879f3785519f359f04
#
_cell.length_a   1.000
_cell.length_b   1.000
_cell.length_c   1.000
_cell.angle_alpha   90.00
_cell.angle_beta   90.00
_cell.angle_gamma   90.00
#
_symmetry.space_group_name_H-M   'P 1'
#
loop_
_entity.id
_entity.type
_entity.pdbx_description
1 polymer ?
#
loop_
_entity_poly.entity_id
_entity_poly.type
_entity_poly.pdbx_seq_one_letter_code
_entity_poly.pdbx_strand_id
1 'polypeptide(L)'
;MNSRKKQLAAAAVAVAAVCLSIIFVWMFGSLEQQKTPPEPTPSPVVEVTPTPTSVPSPKVTESPTPSPSPSLSPSPTPTPEPTQEPVYEPETDPEILEMYQQNTQEKEELEAQKKPAETMTEEDREEAEKPKQTPKPGSTPKPAKSVWLSDVPMIDQRENYPTGCESVSTVMACQYAGISITPDTFIDRYLPRASFTYENGKAIGYHPNDYFMGNPYTNNGFGCYAPCIEKAVNKFLPAGYTMVNITGKSLSSLCKTYLDKGIPVVTWATMYMVAPGKGASWILRDSGKTYQWKSHEHCLVLTGYDSRYYFFNDPLQGKVKYEKSLVETRYQQMGSQSLVIYQDPESVPTPSPTPKPTPSPTPTPTPSPSPTPSPTSSPEQSPSPTPVESGREEESGVSTLS
;
A
#
# COMPACT_ATOMS: atom_id res chain seq x y z
N MET A 1 -27.75 -57.24 -23.30
CA MET A 1 -27.62 -55.83 -22.92
C MET A 1 -29.00 -55.20 -22.89
N ASN A 2 -29.46 -54.85 -21.66
CA ASN A 2 -30.87 -54.55 -21.37
C ASN A 2 -31.38 -53.29 -22.10
N SER A 3 -32.61 -53.36 -22.64
CA SER A 3 -33.28 -52.26 -23.39
C SER A 3 -33.19 -50.90 -22.70
N ARG A 4 -33.28 -50.86 -21.37
CA ARG A 4 -33.08 -49.63 -20.56
C ARG A 4 -31.69 -49.00 -20.68
N LYS A 5 -30.62 -49.81 -20.84
CA LYS A 5 -29.26 -49.25 -21.04
C LYS A 5 -29.09 -48.64 -22.43
N LYS A 6 -29.77 -49.16 -23.45
CA LYS A 6 -29.78 -48.58 -24.80
C LYS A 6 -30.55 -47.25 -24.84
N GLN A 7 -31.66 -47.14 -24.10
CA GLN A 7 -32.45 -45.91 -24.03
C GLN A 7 -31.72 -44.80 -23.25
N LEU A 8 -31.03 -45.14 -22.15
CA LEU A 8 -30.19 -44.18 -21.39
C LEU A 8 -28.99 -43.68 -22.20
N ALA A 9 -28.36 -44.57 -22.98
CA ALA A 9 -27.24 -44.15 -23.85
C ALA A 9 -27.72 -43.25 -25.00
N ALA A 10 -28.88 -43.51 -25.60
CA ALA A 10 -29.45 -42.66 -26.63
C ALA A 10 -29.84 -41.26 -26.09
N ALA A 11 -30.42 -41.21 -24.88
CA ALA A 11 -30.74 -39.94 -24.23
C ALA A 11 -29.48 -39.09 -23.89
N ALA A 12 -28.40 -39.73 -23.42
CA ALA A 12 -27.14 -39.04 -23.13
C ALA A 12 -26.51 -38.46 -24.40
N VAL A 13 -26.56 -39.17 -25.52
CA VAL A 13 -26.06 -38.67 -26.81
C VAL A 13 -26.88 -37.47 -27.32
N ALA A 14 -28.21 -37.51 -27.16
CA ALA A 14 -29.08 -36.41 -27.56
C ALA A 14 -28.83 -35.14 -26.73
N VAL A 15 -28.65 -35.28 -25.42
CA VAL A 15 -28.32 -34.13 -24.54
C VAL A 15 -26.95 -33.55 -24.89
N ALA A 16 -25.93 -34.37 -25.15
CA ALA A 16 -24.61 -33.90 -25.57
C ALA A 16 -24.65 -33.14 -26.92
N ALA A 17 -25.45 -33.59 -27.89
CA ALA A 17 -25.62 -32.92 -29.15
C ALA A 17 -26.30 -31.54 -29.02
N VAL A 18 -27.31 -31.42 -28.14
CA VAL A 18 -27.96 -30.14 -27.87
C VAL A 18 -27.02 -29.17 -27.17
N CYS A 19 -26.21 -29.63 -26.18
CA CYS A 19 -25.22 -28.79 -25.51
C CYS A 19 -24.13 -28.30 -26.49
N LEU A 20 -23.65 -29.14 -27.40
CA LEU A 20 -22.67 -28.74 -28.42
C LEU A 20 -23.25 -27.72 -29.40
N SER A 21 -24.54 -27.85 -29.78
CA SER A 21 -25.20 -26.88 -30.65
C SER A 21 -25.36 -25.50 -29.98
N ILE A 22 -25.68 -25.47 -28.68
CA ILE A 22 -25.77 -24.21 -27.91
C ILE A 22 -24.40 -23.54 -27.77
N ILE A 23 -23.36 -24.33 -27.52
CA ILE A 23 -21.98 -23.81 -27.44
C ILE A 23 -21.51 -23.24 -28.79
N PHE A 24 -21.87 -23.92 -29.90
CA PHE A 24 -21.54 -23.46 -31.24
C PHE A 24 -22.26 -22.16 -31.60
N VAL A 25 -23.53 -22.00 -31.30
CA VAL A 25 -24.30 -20.76 -31.50
C VAL A 25 -23.73 -19.62 -30.61
N TRP A 26 -23.26 -19.92 -29.40
CA TRP A 26 -22.65 -18.93 -28.52
C TRP A 26 -21.27 -18.49 -28.98
N MET A 27 -20.45 -19.41 -29.50
CA MET A 27 -19.11 -19.09 -30.04
C MET A 27 -19.15 -18.33 -31.38
N PHE A 28 -20.11 -18.58 -32.24
CA PHE A 28 -20.19 -17.93 -33.57
C PHE A 28 -21.15 -16.75 -33.60
N GLY A 29 -22.12 -16.63 -32.69
CA GLY A 29 -23.00 -15.47 -32.57
C GLY A 29 -22.29 -14.22 -31.99
N SER A 30 -21.13 -14.38 -31.35
CA SER A 30 -20.34 -13.27 -30.79
C SER A 30 -19.37 -12.63 -31.79
N LEU A 31 -19.27 -13.13 -33.03
CA LEU A 31 -18.33 -12.63 -34.04
C LEU A 31 -18.92 -11.54 -34.96
N GLU A 32 -20.20 -11.21 -34.83
CA GLU A 32 -20.87 -10.30 -35.76
C GLU A 32 -21.22 -8.92 -35.22
N GLN A 33 -20.68 -8.51 -34.04
CA GLN A 33 -20.89 -7.18 -33.47
C GLN A 33 -19.58 -6.45 -33.09
N GLN A 34 -18.52 -6.58 -33.86
CA GLN A 34 -17.46 -5.56 -33.84
C GLN A 34 -17.67 -4.55 -34.97
N LYS A 35 -18.62 -3.62 -34.70
CA LYS A 35 -18.76 -2.40 -35.49
C LYS A 35 -17.58 -1.50 -35.17
N THR A 36 -16.71 -1.29 -36.16
CA THR A 36 -15.58 -0.34 -36.08
C THR A 36 -16.07 1.05 -35.65
N PRO A 37 -15.32 1.76 -34.79
CA PRO A 37 -15.61 3.14 -34.44
C PRO A 37 -15.50 4.03 -35.70
N PRO A 38 -16.32 5.09 -35.82
CA PRO A 38 -16.21 6.02 -36.93
C PRO A 38 -14.88 6.79 -36.86
N GLU A 39 -14.25 6.93 -38.00
CA GLU A 39 -13.04 7.72 -38.23
C GLU A 39 -13.28 9.19 -37.85
N PRO A 40 -12.35 9.88 -37.16
CA PRO A 40 -12.53 11.28 -36.79
C PRO A 40 -12.55 12.17 -38.02
N THR A 41 -13.61 12.95 -38.17
CA THR A 41 -13.77 13.96 -39.23
C THR A 41 -12.66 15.01 -39.08
N PRO A 42 -11.94 15.38 -40.17
CA PRO A 42 -10.94 16.43 -40.07
C PRO A 42 -11.56 17.79 -39.81
N SER A 43 -11.03 18.51 -38.85
CA SER A 43 -11.37 19.91 -38.56
C SER A 43 -11.04 20.83 -39.74
N PRO A 44 -11.82 21.86 -39.99
CA PRO A 44 -11.58 22.78 -41.11
C PRO A 44 -10.28 23.58 -40.92
N VAL A 45 -9.45 23.54 -41.95
CA VAL A 45 -8.24 24.37 -42.06
C VAL A 45 -8.67 25.83 -42.12
N VAL A 46 -8.22 26.64 -41.17
CA VAL A 46 -8.38 28.11 -41.21
C VAL A 46 -7.32 28.65 -42.18
N GLU A 47 -7.81 29.20 -43.28
CA GLU A 47 -7.02 29.88 -44.31
C GLU A 47 -6.54 31.24 -43.75
N VAL A 48 -5.22 31.40 -43.68
CA VAL A 48 -4.58 32.62 -43.16
C VAL A 48 -4.40 33.59 -44.35
N THR A 49 -5.20 34.64 -44.37
CA THR A 49 -5.06 35.73 -45.36
C THR A 49 -3.87 36.62 -45.01
N PRO A 50 -3.01 37.03 -45.99
CA PRO A 50 -1.86 37.85 -45.69
C PRO A 50 -2.21 39.33 -45.40
N THR A 51 -1.57 39.83 -44.33
CA THR A 51 -1.66 41.24 -43.90
C THR A 51 -0.97 42.19 -44.86
N PRO A 52 -1.56 43.33 -45.23
CA PRO A 52 -0.90 44.34 -46.07
C PRO A 52 0.07 45.22 -45.25
N THR A 53 1.17 45.49 -45.89
CA THR A 53 2.31 46.33 -45.50
C THR A 53 1.88 47.76 -45.14
N SER A 54 2.31 48.27 -43.99
CA SER A 54 2.06 49.61 -43.49
C SER A 54 2.94 50.69 -44.17
N VAL A 55 2.31 51.79 -44.55
CA VAL A 55 2.91 53.05 -45.04
C VAL A 55 3.15 53.96 -43.80
N PRO A 56 4.23 54.72 -43.70
CA PRO A 56 4.51 55.59 -42.56
C PRO A 56 3.69 56.88 -42.58
N SER A 57 3.09 57.25 -41.44
CA SER A 57 2.29 58.48 -41.25
C SER A 57 3.04 59.50 -40.37
N PRO A 58 2.75 60.76 -40.47
CA PRO A 58 3.58 61.85 -39.93
C PRO A 58 3.36 62.11 -38.47
N LYS A 59 4.44 62.65 -37.88
CA LYS A 59 4.63 63.11 -36.50
C LYS A 59 3.56 64.14 -36.08
N VAL A 60 2.77 63.85 -35.03
CA VAL A 60 1.88 64.82 -34.37
C VAL A 60 2.29 64.99 -32.93
N THR A 61 2.28 66.21 -32.52
CA THR A 61 2.67 66.88 -31.27
C THR A 61 1.92 66.34 -30.05
N GLU A 62 2.66 66.24 -28.94
CA GLU A 62 2.19 65.80 -27.63
C GLU A 62 1.10 66.67 -27.03
N SER A 63 0.00 66.04 -26.57
CA SER A 63 -1.00 66.64 -25.71
C SER A 63 -1.06 65.85 -24.39
N PRO A 64 -1.36 66.44 -23.23
CA PRO A 64 -1.11 65.86 -21.93
C PRO A 64 -1.96 64.62 -21.65
N THR A 65 -1.29 63.65 -21.08
CA THR A 65 -1.82 62.32 -20.64
C THR A 65 -2.95 62.48 -19.64
N PRO A 66 -4.13 61.87 -19.88
CA PRO A 66 -5.12 61.72 -18.81
C PRO A 66 -4.70 60.62 -17.85
N SER A 67 -4.88 60.89 -16.55
CA SER A 67 -4.68 59.95 -15.44
C SER A 67 -5.37 58.61 -15.68
N PRO A 68 -4.78 57.46 -15.38
CA PRO A 68 -5.40 56.15 -15.58
C PRO A 68 -6.63 56.03 -14.68
N SER A 69 -7.76 55.78 -15.32
CA SER A 69 -9.00 55.32 -14.66
C SER A 69 -8.75 53.97 -14.01
N PRO A 70 -9.27 53.69 -12.79
CA PRO A 70 -9.05 52.41 -12.13
C PRO A 70 -9.65 51.29 -13.02
N SER A 71 -8.73 50.39 -13.44
CA SER A 71 -9.10 49.15 -14.13
C SER A 71 -9.97 48.34 -13.19
N LEU A 72 -11.19 48.02 -13.61
CA LEU A 72 -12.04 47.05 -12.92
C LEU A 72 -11.31 45.73 -12.90
N SER A 73 -10.90 45.29 -11.68
CA SER A 73 -10.38 43.96 -11.44
C SER A 73 -11.36 42.91 -12.01
N PRO A 74 -10.93 41.91 -12.78
CA PRO A 74 -11.83 40.87 -13.22
C PRO A 74 -12.49 40.24 -12.00
N SER A 75 -13.83 40.17 -12.03
CA SER A 75 -14.61 39.43 -11.04
C SER A 75 -14.05 38.02 -10.91
N PRO A 76 -13.77 37.52 -9.70
CA PRO A 76 -13.27 36.16 -9.54
C PRO A 76 -14.26 35.19 -10.18
N THR A 77 -13.77 34.38 -11.11
CA THR A 77 -14.51 33.23 -11.64
C THR A 77 -14.95 32.40 -10.44
N PRO A 78 -16.24 32.05 -10.29
CA PRO A 78 -16.67 31.24 -9.17
C PRO A 78 -15.85 29.94 -9.19
N THR A 79 -15.05 29.74 -8.16
CA THR A 79 -14.39 28.45 -7.88
C THR A 79 -15.52 27.43 -7.81
N PRO A 80 -15.48 26.32 -8.57
CA PRO A 80 -16.48 25.29 -8.44
C PRO A 80 -16.54 24.89 -6.96
N GLU A 81 -17.74 24.97 -6.39
CA GLU A 81 -18.02 24.53 -5.03
C GLU A 81 -17.50 23.08 -4.89
N PRO A 82 -16.64 22.76 -3.93
CA PRO A 82 -16.14 21.41 -3.79
C PRO A 82 -17.35 20.49 -3.62
N THR A 83 -17.51 19.53 -4.53
CA THR A 83 -18.50 18.47 -4.39
C THR A 83 -18.26 17.85 -3.02
N GLN A 84 -19.20 18.07 -2.08
CA GLN A 84 -19.06 17.54 -0.73
C GLN A 84 -19.02 16.02 -0.84
N GLU A 85 -17.85 15.44 -0.47
CA GLU A 85 -17.78 13.99 -0.29
C GLU A 85 -18.81 13.60 0.79
N PRO A 86 -19.54 12.47 0.64
CA PRO A 86 -20.49 12.04 1.65
C PRO A 86 -19.79 11.93 3.01
N VAL A 87 -20.33 12.63 3.99
CA VAL A 87 -19.85 12.56 5.36
C VAL A 87 -20.20 11.18 5.90
N TYR A 88 -19.23 10.51 6.49
CA TYR A 88 -19.50 9.27 7.23
C TYR A 88 -20.33 9.61 8.48
N GLU A 89 -21.57 9.10 8.55
CA GLU A 89 -22.41 9.14 9.74
C GLU A 89 -22.51 7.71 10.33
N PRO A 90 -22.57 7.58 11.67
CA PRO A 90 -22.79 6.29 12.30
C PRO A 90 -24.10 5.66 11.82
N GLU A 91 -24.05 4.41 11.40
CA GLU A 91 -25.20 3.68 10.90
C GLU A 91 -26.12 3.28 12.09
N THR A 92 -27.38 3.60 12.00
CA THR A 92 -28.39 3.31 13.05
C THR A 92 -29.61 2.56 12.51
N ASP A 93 -29.72 2.41 11.20
CA ASP A 93 -30.84 1.71 10.55
C ASP A 93 -30.79 0.20 10.86
N PRO A 94 -31.85 -0.40 11.42
CA PRO A 94 -31.86 -1.80 11.85
C PRO A 94 -31.52 -2.81 10.75
N GLU A 95 -32.03 -2.59 9.53
CA GLU A 95 -31.80 -3.50 8.41
C GLU A 95 -30.33 -3.42 7.93
N ILE A 96 -29.73 -2.27 8.02
CA ILE A 96 -28.30 -2.09 7.74
C ILE A 96 -27.44 -2.71 8.83
N LEU A 97 -27.81 -2.54 10.10
CA LEU A 97 -27.13 -3.18 11.21
C LEU A 97 -27.18 -4.71 11.12
N GLU A 98 -28.32 -5.28 10.70
CA GLU A 98 -28.43 -6.73 10.43
C GLU A 98 -27.47 -7.17 9.33
N MET A 99 -27.36 -6.41 8.24
CA MET A 99 -26.42 -6.68 7.14
C MET A 99 -24.96 -6.68 7.63
N TYR A 100 -24.58 -5.77 8.51
CA TYR A 100 -23.26 -5.77 9.16
C TYR A 100 -23.06 -6.96 10.08
N GLN A 101 -24.07 -7.31 10.88
CA GLN A 101 -24.00 -8.48 11.76
C GLN A 101 -23.80 -9.77 10.99
N GLN A 102 -24.52 -9.96 9.89
CA GLN A 102 -24.31 -11.13 9.01
C GLN A 102 -22.87 -11.18 8.45
N ASN A 103 -22.34 -10.05 7.96
CA ASN A 103 -20.98 -9.99 7.47
C ASN A 103 -19.94 -10.27 8.59
N THR A 104 -20.21 -9.83 9.82
CA THR A 104 -19.35 -10.09 10.97
C THR A 104 -19.40 -11.57 11.35
N GLN A 105 -20.59 -12.15 11.43
CA GLN A 105 -20.78 -13.58 11.74
C GLN A 105 -20.07 -14.47 10.70
N GLU A 106 -20.19 -14.19 9.41
CA GLU A 106 -19.46 -14.90 8.36
C GLU A 106 -17.93 -14.86 8.60
N LYS A 107 -17.39 -13.73 9.05
CA LYS A 107 -15.96 -13.59 9.38
C LYS A 107 -15.57 -14.40 10.61
N GLU A 108 -16.37 -14.37 11.67
CA GLU A 108 -16.14 -15.12 12.91
C GLU A 108 -16.21 -16.64 12.70
N GLU A 109 -17.20 -17.13 11.93
CA GLU A 109 -17.30 -18.53 11.55
C GLU A 109 -16.10 -18.99 10.73
N LEU A 110 -15.62 -18.14 9.83
CA LEU A 110 -14.43 -18.39 9.04
C LEU A 110 -13.19 -18.46 9.93
N GLU A 111 -13.05 -17.53 10.89
CA GLU A 111 -11.93 -17.53 11.83
C GLU A 111 -11.90 -18.79 12.70
N ALA A 112 -13.07 -19.26 13.14
CA ALA A 112 -13.20 -20.51 13.92
C ALA A 112 -12.79 -21.76 13.11
N GLN A 113 -12.92 -21.73 11.78
CA GLN A 113 -12.62 -22.85 10.87
C GLN A 113 -11.25 -22.74 10.19
N LYS A 114 -10.53 -21.64 10.41
CA LYS A 114 -9.24 -21.40 9.75
C LYS A 114 -8.23 -22.51 10.05
N LYS A 115 -7.51 -22.91 9.02
CA LYS A 115 -6.25 -23.63 9.18
C LYS A 115 -5.17 -22.58 9.47
N PRO A 116 -4.31 -22.79 10.47
CA PRO A 116 -3.20 -21.87 10.70
C PRO A 116 -2.36 -21.74 9.43
N ALA A 117 -2.04 -20.51 9.06
CA ALA A 117 -1.02 -20.24 8.05
C ALA A 117 0.35 -20.69 8.58
N GLU A 118 1.25 -21.01 7.67
CA GLU A 118 2.64 -21.23 8.06
C GLU A 118 3.25 -19.87 8.45
N THR A 119 3.60 -19.74 9.74
CA THR A 119 4.25 -18.53 10.25
C THR A 119 5.67 -18.44 9.70
N MET A 120 6.10 -17.25 9.32
CA MET A 120 7.49 -16.99 8.94
C MET A 120 8.40 -17.14 10.15
N THR A 121 9.47 -17.91 9.98
CA THR A 121 10.45 -18.23 11.03
C THR A 121 11.77 -17.51 10.78
N GLU A 122 12.68 -17.53 11.77
CA GLU A 122 14.03 -17.01 11.59
C GLU A 122 14.82 -17.82 10.54
N GLU A 123 14.50 -19.12 10.38
CA GLU A 123 15.09 -19.95 9.33
C GLU A 123 14.71 -19.45 7.93
N ASP A 124 13.46 -19.01 7.73
CA ASP A 124 13.01 -18.41 6.47
C ASP A 124 13.80 -17.11 6.18
N ARG A 125 14.13 -16.34 7.23
CA ARG A 125 14.95 -15.14 7.13
C ARG A 125 16.38 -15.47 6.74
N GLU A 126 17.01 -16.39 7.45
CA GLU A 126 18.38 -16.82 7.17
C GLU A 126 18.51 -17.41 5.75
N GLU A 127 17.51 -18.15 5.27
CA GLU A 127 17.50 -18.68 3.91
C GLU A 127 17.36 -17.57 2.85
N ALA A 128 16.55 -16.55 3.11
CA ALA A 128 16.38 -15.41 2.23
C ALA A 128 17.62 -14.52 2.15
N GLU A 129 18.37 -14.38 3.26
CA GLU A 129 19.56 -13.53 3.41
C GLU A 129 20.88 -14.22 3.02
N LYS A 130 20.90 -15.55 2.87
CA LYS A 130 22.13 -16.30 2.51
C LYS A 130 22.76 -15.76 1.22
N PRO A 131 24.05 -15.35 1.26
CA PRO A 131 24.76 -14.92 0.07
C PRO A 131 24.82 -16.07 -0.93
N LYS A 132 24.37 -15.81 -2.15
CA LYS A 132 24.37 -16.79 -3.25
C LYS A 132 25.80 -17.23 -3.54
N GLN A 133 26.19 -18.42 -3.10
CA GLN A 133 27.46 -19.02 -3.48
C GLN A 133 27.50 -19.19 -5.00
N THR A 134 28.56 -18.71 -5.62
CA THR A 134 28.80 -18.89 -7.05
C THR A 134 28.90 -20.40 -7.36
N PRO A 135 28.09 -20.96 -8.24
CA PRO A 135 28.10 -22.38 -8.50
C PRO A 135 29.44 -22.80 -9.12
N LYS A 136 30.05 -23.80 -8.54
CA LYS A 136 31.18 -24.55 -9.17
C LYS A 136 30.63 -25.28 -10.39
N PRO A 137 31.35 -25.36 -11.53
CA PRO A 137 30.83 -25.99 -12.75
C PRO A 137 30.62 -27.50 -12.54
N GLY A 138 29.35 -27.93 -12.56
CA GLY A 138 28.90 -29.30 -12.41
C GLY A 138 27.47 -29.35 -11.91
N SER A 139 26.50 -29.02 -12.80
CA SER A 139 25.07 -29.33 -12.78
C SER A 139 24.40 -29.62 -11.43
N THR A 140 24.25 -28.57 -10.59
CA THR A 140 23.17 -28.50 -9.61
C THR A 140 22.21 -27.41 -10.10
N PRO A 141 20.86 -27.59 -9.99
CA PRO A 141 19.92 -26.55 -10.38
C PRO A 141 20.28 -25.26 -9.63
N LYS A 142 20.34 -24.13 -10.36
CA LYS A 142 20.55 -22.80 -9.78
C LYS A 142 19.51 -22.63 -8.64
N PRO A 143 19.92 -22.29 -7.41
CA PRO A 143 18.97 -22.06 -6.33
C PRO A 143 17.91 -21.06 -6.82
N ALA A 144 16.65 -21.38 -6.60
CA ALA A 144 15.57 -20.48 -6.94
C ALA A 144 15.75 -19.17 -6.16
N LYS A 145 15.47 -18.03 -6.81
CA LYS A 145 15.59 -16.72 -6.17
C LYS A 145 14.57 -16.64 -5.03
N SER A 146 15.03 -16.31 -3.84
CA SER A 146 14.20 -15.96 -2.69
C SER A 146 14.41 -14.49 -2.35
N VAL A 147 13.34 -13.81 -1.95
CA VAL A 147 13.32 -12.41 -1.51
C VAL A 147 12.38 -12.30 -0.33
N TRP A 148 12.80 -11.67 0.75
CA TRP A 148 11.92 -11.30 1.85
C TRP A 148 12.30 -9.93 2.41
N LEU A 149 11.35 -8.98 2.34
CA LEU A 149 11.46 -7.65 2.92
C LEU A 149 11.02 -7.73 4.39
N SER A 150 11.89 -8.28 5.24
CA SER A 150 11.60 -8.58 6.65
C SER A 150 11.31 -7.34 7.48
N ASP A 151 11.82 -6.18 7.06
CA ASP A 151 11.73 -4.90 7.76
C ASP A 151 10.43 -4.12 7.47
N VAL A 152 9.56 -4.65 6.59
CA VAL A 152 8.22 -4.07 6.42
C VAL A 152 7.51 -4.12 7.78
N PRO A 153 7.04 -2.96 8.30
CA PRO A 153 6.36 -2.90 9.59
C PRO A 153 5.17 -3.87 9.63
N MET A 154 4.93 -4.46 10.79
CA MET A 154 3.74 -5.30 11.02
C MET A 154 2.79 -4.56 11.96
N ILE A 155 1.57 -4.31 11.49
CA ILE A 155 0.50 -3.69 12.27
C ILE A 155 -0.66 -4.67 12.35
N ASP A 156 -1.08 -5.01 13.59
CA ASP A 156 -2.24 -5.85 13.86
C ASP A 156 -3.52 -5.01 13.81
N GLN A 157 -4.51 -5.45 13.04
CA GLN A 157 -5.77 -4.72 12.91
C GLN A 157 -6.80 -5.10 13.98
N ARG A 158 -6.66 -6.26 14.64
CA ARG A 158 -7.74 -6.92 15.39
C ARG A 158 -8.34 -6.09 16.51
N GLU A 159 -7.52 -5.34 17.24
CA GLU A 159 -8.03 -4.54 18.37
C GLU A 159 -8.70 -3.24 17.95
N ASN A 160 -8.06 -2.52 17.02
CA ASN A 160 -8.43 -1.13 16.76
C ASN A 160 -9.11 -0.93 15.40
N TYR A 161 -8.91 -1.84 14.45
CA TYR A 161 -9.37 -1.69 13.07
C TYR A 161 -9.97 -3.00 12.53
N PRO A 162 -10.98 -3.60 13.19
CA PRO A 162 -11.42 -4.98 12.89
C PRO A 162 -11.89 -5.19 11.45
N THR A 163 -12.27 -4.13 10.74
CA THR A 163 -12.60 -4.19 9.31
C THR A 163 -11.70 -3.32 8.43
N GLY A 164 -10.56 -2.85 8.95
CA GLY A 164 -9.68 -1.86 8.30
C GLY A 164 -8.44 -2.43 7.63
N CYS A 165 -8.47 -3.67 7.13
CA CYS A 165 -7.30 -4.33 6.55
C CYS A 165 -6.61 -3.53 5.44
N GLU A 166 -7.35 -2.84 4.59
CA GLU A 166 -6.82 -2.03 3.49
C GLU A 166 -6.06 -0.81 4.01
N SER A 167 -6.61 -0.16 5.04
CA SER A 167 -5.98 0.99 5.69
C SER A 167 -4.69 0.59 6.38
N VAL A 168 -4.72 -0.49 7.16
CA VAL A 168 -3.57 -1.00 7.90
C VAL A 168 -2.47 -1.47 6.96
N SER A 169 -2.82 -2.25 5.92
CA SER A 169 -1.86 -2.72 4.91
C SER A 169 -1.23 -1.56 4.12
N THR A 170 -2.03 -0.56 3.76
CA THR A 170 -1.52 0.64 3.09
C THR A 170 -0.55 1.41 3.98
N VAL A 171 -0.88 1.58 5.25
CA VAL A 171 0.01 2.26 6.21
C VAL A 171 1.32 1.51 6.40
N MET A 172 1.31 0.17 6.49
CA MET A 172 2.54 -0.63 6.52
C MET A 172 3.44 -0.34 5.31
N ALA A 173 2.87 -0.30 4.11
CA ALA A 173 3.61 0.02 2.88
C ALA A 173 4.12 1.47 2.87
N CYS A 174 3.31 2.44 3.31
CA CYS A 174 3.71 3.84 3.44
C CYS A 174 4.89 4.01 4.41
N GLN A 175 4.80 3.41 5.60
CA GLN A 175 5.85 3.49 6.62
C GLN A 175 7.16 2.85 6.12
N TYR A 176 7.09 1.73 5.43
CA TYR A 176 8.25 1.11 4.82
C TYR A 176 8.89 1.99 3.73
N ALA A 177 8.09 2.70 2.96
CA ALA A 177 8.57 3.67 1.99
C ALA A 177 9.18 4.95 2.64
N GLY A 178 9.06 5.12 3.98
CA GLY A 178 9.56 6.28 4.71
C GLY A 178 8.52 7.38 4.93
N ILE A 179 7.24 7.14 4.62
CA ILE A 179 6.16 8.09 4.87
C ILE A 179 5.60 7.87 6.28
N SER A 180 5.75 8.88 7.14
CA SER A 180 5.24 8.83 8.52
C SER A 180 3.74 9.09 8.54
N ILE A 181 2.95 8.02 8.74
CA ILE A 181 1.50 8.06 8.88
C ILE A 181 1.03 6.93 9.80
N THR A 182 -0.04 7.16 10.56
CA THR A 182 -0.70 6.14 11.38
C THR A 182 -1.99 5.68 10.75
N PRO A 183 -2.53 4.48 11.09
CA PRO A 183 -3.83 4.05 10.61
C PRO A 183 -4.95 5.05 10.94
N ASP A 184 -4.97 5.62 12.17
CA ASP A 184 -5.96 6.63 12.55
C ASP A 184 -5.89 7.85 11.64
N THR A 185 -4.69 8.38 11.43
CA THR A 185 -4.52 9.54 10.53
C THR A 185 -4.97 9.22 9.11
N PHE A 186 -4.64 8.03 8.62
CA PHE A 186 -5.05 7.59 7.28
C PHE A 186 -6.57 7.47 7.17
N ILE A 187 -7.21 6.79 8.13
CA ILE A 187 -8.65 6.56 8.15
C ILE A 187 -9.43 7.87 8.30
N ASP A 188 -9.04 8.72 9.27
CA ASP A 188 -9.84 9.88 9.63
C ASP A 188 -9.69 11.06 8.68
N ARG A 189 -8.52 11.21 8.06
CA ARG A 189 -8.25 12.38 7.23
C ARG A 189 -8.31 12.11 5.73
N TYR A 190 -8.08 10.87 5.30
CA TYR A 190 -7.83 10.61 3.89
C TYR A 190 -8.72 9.55 3.28
N LEU A 191 -9.13 8.52 4.05
CA LEU A 191 -9.95 7.43 3.53
C LEU A 191 -11.36 7.92 3.18
N PRO A 192 -11.80 7.86 1.91
CA PRO A 192 -13.19 8.09 1.56
C PRO A 192 -14.05 7.01 2.21
N ARG A 193 -14.96 7.41 3.10
CA ARG A 193 -15.88 6.49 3.81
C ARG A 193 -17.33 6.90 3.55
N ALA A 194 -18.22 5.91 3.49
CA ALA A 194 -19.63 6.15 3.37
C ALA A 194 -20.43 5.11 4.14
N SER A 195 -21.56 5.54 4.71
CA SER A 195 -22.57 4.69 5.30
C SER A 195 -23.59 4.25 4.27
N PHE A 196 -24.32 3.19 4.59
CA PHE A 196 -25.50 2.79 3.85
C PHE A 196 -26.71 3.60 4.27
N THR A 197 -27.72 3.64 3.40
CA THR A 197 -29.09 4.01 3.74
C THR A 197 -30.02 2.88 3.36
N TYR A 198 -31.22 2.84 3.97
CA TYR A 198 -32.21 1.84 3.64
C TYR A 198 -33.45 2.54 3.05
N GLU A 199 -33.74 2.28 1.78
CA GLU A 199 -34.81 2.94 1.03
C GLU A 199 -35.62 1.92 0.25
N ASN A 200 -36.95 1.96 0.37
CA ASN A 200 -37.85 1.07 -0.37
C ASN A 200 -37.52 -0.42 -0.21
N GLY A 201 -37.17 -0.85 0.99
CA GLY A 201 -36.83 -2.24 1.27
C GLY A 201 -35.48 -2.71 0.72
N LYS A 202 -34.54 -1.79 0.47
CA LYS A 202 -33.22 -2.10 -0.08
C LYS A 202 -32.13 -1.25 0.55
N ALA A 203 -30.98 -1.86 0.80
CA ALA A 203 -29.78 -1.13 1.16
C ALA A 203 -29.27 -0.35 -0.05
N ILE A 204 -28.95 0.93 0.15
CA ILE A 204 -28.35 1.83 -0.84
C ILE A 204 -26.97 2.21 -0.36
N GLY A 205 -25.96 2.05 -1.20
CA GLY A 205 -24.56 2.35 -0.87
C GLY A 205 -23.77 2.82 -2.09
N TYR A 206 -22.48 2.90 -1.94
CA TYR A 206 -21.56 3.26 -3.03
C TYR A 206 -20.76 2.05 -3.50
N HIS A 207 -20.07 2.23 -4.63
CA HIS A 207 -19.16 1.20 -5.09
C HIS A 207 -17.87 1.19 -4.23
N PRO A 208 -17.32 0.04 -3.82
CA PRO A 208 -16.09 -0.04 -3.02
C PRO A 208 -14.84 0.51 -3.71
N ASN A 209 -14.88 0.77 -5.00
CA ASN A 209 -13.84 1.53 -5.70
C ASN A 209 -13.83 3.02 -5.34
N ASP A 210 -14.94 3.52 -4.80
CA ASP A 210 -15.11 4.94 -4.53
C ASP A 210 -15.03 5.24 -3.04
N TYR A 211 -15.63 4.39 -2.21
CA TYR A 211 -15.71 4.56 -0.77
C TYR A 211 -15.46 3.25 -0.03
N PHE A 212 -14.83 3.36 1.13
CA PHE A 212 -14.89 2.32 2.15
C PHE A 212 -16.31 2.27 2.69
N MET A 213 -16.99 1.14 2.55
CA MET A 213 -18.37 0.98 2.99
C MET A 213 -18.42 0.55 4.46
N GLY A 214 -18.89 1.46 5.34
CA GLY A 214 -18.99 1.27 6.77
C GLY A 214 -17.83 1.89 7.57
N ASN A 215 -17.53 1.34 8.75
CA ASN A 215 -16.57 1.90 9.70
C ASN A 215 -15.40 0.96 9.97
N PRO A 216 -14.15 1.31 9.60
CA PRO A 216 -12.97 0.48 9.85
C PRO A 216 -12.69 0.21 11.33
N TYR A 217 -13.12 1.10 12.23
CA TYR A 217 -12.90 1.00 13.68
C TYR A 217 -13.82 0.02 14.40
N THR A 218 -14.79 -0.54 13.70
CA THR A 218 -15.80 -1.43 14.29
C THR A 218 -16.02 -2.64 13.40
N ASN A 219 -16.85 -3.57 13.86
CA ASN A 219 -17.31 -4.67 13.00
C ASN A 219 -18.32 -4.22 11.93
N ASN A 220 -18.76 -2.95 11.98
CA ASN A 220 -19.65 -2.36 11.00
C ASN A 220 -18.86 -1.84 9.79
N GLY A 221 -18.29 -2.75 9.01
CA GLY A 221 -17.53 -2.42 7.82
C GLY A 221 -17.47 -3.59 6.84
N PHE A 222 -17.54 -3.26 5.57
CA PHE A 222 -17.29 -4.21 4.48
C PHE A 222 -15.86 -4.08 3.99
N GLY A 223 -15.44 -2.87 3.57
CA GLY A 223 -14.13 -2.62 3.02
C GLY A 223 -14.17 -1.75 1.76
N CYS A 224 -13.04 -1.67 1.07
CA CYS A 224 -12.90 -0.98 -0.19
C CYS A 224 -11.84 -1.64 -1.09
N TYR A 225 -11.74 -1.14 -2.33
CA TYR A 225 -10.82 -1.69 -3.31
C TYR A 225 -9.70 -0.70 -3.66
N ALA A 226 -8.74 -1.16 -4.44
CA ALA A 226 -7.54 -0.43 -4.82
C ALA A 226 -7.80 1.02 -5.31
N PRO A 227 -8.82 1.33 -6.14
CA PRO A 227 -9.08 2.72 -6.55
C PRO A 227 -9.48 3.65 -5.39
N CYS A 228 -10.18 3.15 -4.36
CA CYS A 228 -10.52 3.94 -3.17
C CYS A 228 -9.27 4.29 -2.37
N ILE A 229 -8.39 3.33 -2.14
CA ILE A 229 -7.10 3.54 -1.46
C ILE A 229 -6.18 4.45 -2.27
N GLU A 230 -6.17 4.32 -3.59
CA GLU A 230 -5.45 5.23 -4.48
C GLU A 230 -5.88 6.68 -4.28
N LYS A 231 -7.19 6.94 -4.24
CA LYS A 231 -7.73 8.28 -3.94
C LYS A 231 -7.28 8.79 -2.56
N ALA A 232 -7.26 7.92 -1.55
CA ALA A 232 -6.83 8.28 -0.20
C ALA A 232 -5.34 8.64 -0.15
N VAL A 233 -4.47 7.81 -0.71
CA VAL A 233 -3.01 8.02 -0.69
C VAL A 233 -2.63 9.29 -1.46
N ASN A 234 -3.25 9.55 -2.61
CA ASN A 234 -2.98 10.74 -3.43
C ASN A 234 -3.29 12.07 -2.71
N LYS A 235 -4.11 12.06 -1.65
CA LYS A 235 -4.40 13.26 -0.85
C LYS A 235 -3.22 13.71 0.04
N PHE A 236 -2.29 12.80 0.36
CA PHE A 236 -1.18 13.12 1.27
C PHE A 236 0.20 12.70 0.78
N LEU A 237 0.29 12.08 -0.39
CA LEU A 237 1.55 11.57 -0.92
C LEU A 237 2.58 12.71 -1.03
N PRO A 238 3.74 12.64 -0.35
CA PRO A 238 4.72 13.71 -0.41
C PRO A 238 5.39 13.82 -1.78
N ALA A 239 5.92 14.99 -2.10
CA ALA A 239 6.76 15.15 -3.30
C ALA A 239 7.96 14.20 -3.25
N GLY A 240 8.31 13.60 -4.38
CA GLY A 240 9.38 12.60 -4.46
C GLY A 240 8.95 11.18 -4.09
N TYR A 241 7.66 10.97 -3.91
CA TYR A 241 7.09 9.63 -3.74
C TYR A 241 6.11 9.35 -4.88
N THR A 242 6.05 8.09 -5.25
CA THR A 242 5.14 7.59 -6.28
C THR A 242 4.24 6.50 -5.70
N MET A 243 2.95 6.59 -6.02
CA MET A 243 1.99 5.51 -5.82
C MET A 243 1.44 5.09 -7.18
N VAL A 244 1.35 3.79 -7.41
CA VAL A 244 0.84 3.25 -8.68
C VAL A 244 -0.19 2.17 -8.39
N ASN A 245 -1.36 2.32 -9.01
CA ASN A 245 -2.35 1.24 -9.08
C ASN A 245 -1.94 0.28 -10.21
N ILE A 246 -1.52 -0.91 -9.82
CA ILE A 246 -1.00 -1.95 -10.72
C ILE A 246 -1.96 -3.13 -10.86
N THR A 247 -3.23 -2.89 -10.57
CA THR A 247 -4.31 -3.88 -10.72
C THR A 247 -4.28 -4.55 -12.10
N GLY A 248 -4.53 -5.85 -12.13
CA GLY A 248 -4.51 -6.68 -13.34
C GLY A 248 -3.16 -7.31 -13.67
N LYS A 249 -2.09 -6.99 -12.93
CA LYS A 249 -0.79 -7.64 -13.11
C LYS A 249 -0.73 -8.97 -12.36
N SER A 250 0.00 -9.96 -12.88
CA SER A 250 0.22 -11.22 -12.18
C SER A 250 1.19 -11.04 -11.00
N LEU A 251 1.01 -11.79 -9.91
CA LEU A 251 1.92 -11.77 -8.75
C LEU A 251 3.37 -12.07 -9.15
N SER A 252 3.59 -13.00 -10.07
CA SER A 252 4.93 -13.29 -10.59
C SER A 252 5.58 -12.08 -11.27
N SER A 253 4.79 -11.26 -12.00
CA SER A 253 5.28 -10.00 -12.57
C SER A 253 5.58 -8.97 -11.49
N LEU A 254 4.71 -8.86 -10.47
CA LEU A 254 4.88 -7.94 -9.35
C LEU A 254 6.15 -8.24 -8.55
N CYS A 255 6.43 -9.53 -8.30
CA CYS A 255 7.67 -9.96 -7.64
C CYS A 255 8.91 -9.44 -8.38
N LYS A 256 8.97 -9.65 -9.71
CA LYS A 256 10.12 -9.24 -10.52
C LYS A 256 10.26 -7.72 -10.64
N THR A 257 9.12 -7.02 -10.73
CA THR A 257 9.12 -5.58 -11.00
C THR A 257 9.36 -4.77 -9.74
N TYR A 258 8.84 -5.21 -8.59
CA TYR A 258 8.80 -4.45 -7.34
C TYR A 258 9.56 -5.13 -6.20
N LEU A 259 9.20 -6.35 -5.78
CA LEU A 259 9.88 -7.03 -4.66
C LEU A 259 11.37 -7.20 -4.89
N ASP A 260 11.78 -7.54 -6.11
CA ASP A 260 13.20 -7.66 -6.48
C ASP A 260 13.98 -6.35 -6.33
N LYS A 261 13.28 -5.22 -6.22
CA LYS A 261 13.83 -3.89 -6.01
C LYS A 261 13.59 -3.36 -4.59
N GLY A 262 13.12 -4.21 -3.67
CA GLY A 262 12.85 -3.81 -2.30
C GLY A 262 11.53 -3.05 -2.11
N ILE A 263 10.57 -3.15 -3.01
CA ILE A 263 9.27 -2.46 -2.93
C ILE A 263 8.19 -3.48 -2.60
N PRO A 264 7.55 -3.42 -1.41
CA PRO A 264 6.44 -4.29 -1.05
C PRO A 264 5.17 -3.93 -1.83
N VAL A 265 4.23 -4.85 -1.93
CA VAL A 265 3.02 -4.69 -2.73
C VAL A 265 1.78 -4.87 -1.86
N VAL A 266 0.92 -3.86 -1.77
CA VAL A 266 -0.40 -4.00 -1.17
C VAL A 266 -1.29 -4.77 -2.13
N THR A 267 -1.91 -5.87 -1.65
CA THR A 267 -2.66 -6.81 -2.49
C THR A 267 -3.99 -7.18 -1.86
N TRP A 268 -4.99 -7.42 -2.70
CA TRP A 268 -6.28 -7.96 -2.30
C TRP A 268 -6.35 -9.46 -2.57
N ALA A 269 -6.66 -10.20 -1.52
CA ALA A 269 -6.92 -11.63 -1.57
C ALA A 269 -8.15 -11.95 -0.70
N THR A 270 -8.12 -13.06 0.03
CA THR A 270 -9.19 -13.43 0.96
C THR A 270 -8.64 -13.79 2.32
N MET A 271 -9.42 -13.54 3.36
CA MET A 271 -9.09 -13.98 4.74
C MET A 271 -8.70 -15.46 4.73
N TYR A 272 -7.54 -15.77 5.33
CA TYR A 272 -7.02 -17.15 5.43
C TYR A 272 -6.89 -17.90 4.10
N MET A 273 -6.87 -17.18 2.98
CA MET A 273 -6.85 -17.74 1.62
C MET A 273 -8.00 -18.71 1.33
N VAL A 274 -9.16 -18.56 1.97
CA VAL A 274 -10.37 -19.34 1.62
C VAL A 274 -11.01 -18.82 0.33
N ALA A 275 -11.88 -19.61 -0.27
CA ALA A 275 -12.58 -19.17 -1.47
C ALA A 275 -13.57 -18.05 -1.14
N PRO A 276 -13.62 -16.96 -1.93
CA PRO A 276 -14.62 -15.93 -1.72
C PRO A 276 -16.02 -16.46 -2.01
N GLY A 277 -17.00 -16.06 -1.19
CA GLY A 277 -18.41 -16.34 -1.37
C GLY A 277 -19.17 -15.13 -1.92
N LYS A 278 -20.49 -15.24 -1.93
CA LYS A 278 -21.42 -14.13 -2.14
C LYS A 278 -21.77 -13.57 -0.76
N GLY A 279 -21.29 -12.37 -0.46
CA GLY A 279 -21.71 -11.63 0.73
C GLY A 279 -22.98 -10.82 0.49
N ALA A 280 -23.17 -9.74 1.23
CA ALA A 280 -24.30 -8.85 1.10
C ALA A 280 -24.38 -8.18 -0.29
N SER A 281 -25.56 -7.68 -0.65
CA SER A 281 -25.76 -6.90 -1.86
C SER A 281 -26.51 -5.62 -1.55
N TRP A 282 -26.22 -4.56 -2.31
CA TRP A 282 -26.88 -3.27 -2.19
C TRP A 282 -27.06 -2.61 -3.55
N ILE A 283 -27.87 -1.57 -3.58
CA ILE A 283 -28.06 -0.75 -4.77
C ILE A 283 -27.01 0.37 -4.77
N LEU A 284 -26.29 0.52 -5.86
CA LEU A 284 -25.37 1.62 -6.05
C LEU A 284 -26.14 2.94 -6.21
N ARG A 285 -25.85 3.91 -5.35
CA ARG A 285 -26.53 5.22 -5.29
C ARG A 285 -26.44 6.01 -6.60
N ASP A 286 -25.31 5.89 -7.30
CA ASP A 286 -25.02 6.61 -8.52
C ASP A 286 -25.69 6.04 -9.77
N SER A 287 -25.80 4.71 -9.84
CA SER A 287 -26.23 4.00 -11.06
C SER A 287 -27.52 3.21 -10.91
N GLY A 288 -28.04 3.05 -9.68
CA GLY A 288 -29.21 2.21 -9.40
C GLY A 288 -28.99 0.70 -9.65
N LYS A 289 -27.75 0.29 -9.97
CA LYS A 289 -27.43 -1.11 -10.21
C LYS A 289 -27.20 -1.87 -8.92
N THR A 290 -27.57 -3.15 -8.89
CA THR A 290 -27.22 -4.04 -7.76
C THR A 290 -25.73 -4.35 -7.79
N TYR A 291 -25.05 -4.09 -6.68
CA TYR A 291 -23.69 -4.53 -6.41
C TYR A 291 -23.71 -5.76 -5.51
N GLN A 292 -22.88 -6.74 -5.81
CA GLN A 292 -22.71 -7.96 -5.03
C GLN A 292 -21.32 -7.95 -4.36
N TRP A 293 -21.28 -7.81 -3.05
CA TRP A 293 -20.04 -7.93 -2.28
C TRP A 293 -19.48 -9.34 -2.35
N LYS A 294 -18.17 -9.47 -2.45
CA LYS A 294 -17.47 -10.75 -2.31
C LYS A 294 -17.11 -10.93 -0.85
N SER A 295 -17.72 -11.94 -0.20
CA SER A 295 -17.37 -12.24 1.19
C SER A 295 -15.90 -12.68 1.33
N HIS A 296 -15.38 -12.59 2.56
CA HIS A 296 -14.01 -12.94 2.90
C HIS A 296 -12.95 -12.06 2.22
N GLU A 297 -13.33 -10.90 1.70
CA GLU A 297 -12.38 -9.93 1.19
C GLU A 297 -11.34 -9.59 2.26
N HIS A 298 -10.06 -9.47 1.84
CA HIS A 298 -8.97 -9.15 2.73
C HIS A 298 -7.82 -8.49 1.97
N CYS A 299 -7.22 -7.50 2.61
CA CYS A 299 -6.05 -6.79 2.10
C CYS A 299 -4.83 -7.08 2.96
N LEU A 300 -3.70 -7.40 2.33
CA LEU A 300 -2.46 -7.75 2.98
C LEU A 300 -1.25 -7.27 2.16
N VAL A 301 -0.07 -7.17 2.79
CA VAL A 301 1.15 -6.70 2.13
C VAL A 301 2.00 -7.89 1.70
N LEU A 302 2.19 -8.05 0.40
CA LEU A 302 3.14 -9.00 -0.17
C LEU A 302 4.56 -8.47 0.07
N THR A 303 5.32 -9.19 0.89
CA THR A 303 6.67 -8.79 1.34
C THR A 303 7.78 -9.65 0.77
N GLY A 304 7.44 -10.77 0.12
CA GLY A 304 8.48 -11.64 -0.43
C GLY A 304 7.95 -12.88 -1.13
N TYR A 305 8.89 -13.70 -1.56
CA TYR A 305 8.61 -14.99 -2.19
C TYR A 305 9.86 -15.86 -2.24
N ASP A 306 9.64 -17.17 -2.34
CA ASP A 306 10.66 -18.17 -2.70
C ASP A 306 10.23 -18.97 -3.95
N SER A 307 10.69 -20.21 -4.09
CA SER A 307 10.27 -21.10 -5.17
C SER A 307 8.82 -21.58 -5.04
N ARG A 308 8.31 -21.72 -3.82
CA ARG A 308 7.03 -22.37 -3.50
C ARG A 308 5.99 -21.42 -2.92
N TYR A 309 6.43 -20.43 -2.11
CA TYR A 309 5.56 -19.59 -1.30
C TYR A 309 5.61 -18.12 -1.72
N TYR A 310 4.53 -17.39 -1.41
CA TYR A 310 4.52 -15.94 -1.25
C TYR A 310 4.49 -15.61 0.25
N PHE A 311 5.20 -14.54 0.65
CA PHE A 311 5.35 -14.07 2.02
C PHE A 311 4.55 -12.79 2.22
N PHE A 312 3.83 -12.70 3.33
CA PHE A 312 2.95 -11.57 3.60
C PHE A 312 3.12 -11.04 5.03
N ASN A 313 2.95 -9.74 5.18
CA ASN A 313 2.48 -9.16 6.41
C ASN A 313 0.94 -9.09 6.31
N ASP A 314 0.28 -9.96 7.06
CA ASP A 314 -1.17 -10.10 7.12
C ASP A 314 -1.67 -9.44 8.41
N PRO A 315 -2.47 -8.35 8.34
CA PRO A 315 -2.91 -7.64 9.53
C PRO A 315 -3.79 -8.48 10.49
N LEU A 316 -4.28 -9.65 10.07
CA LEU A 316 -5.01 -10.60 10.91
C LEU A 316 -4.13 -11.69 11.51
N GLN A 317 -3.03 -12.07 10.85
CA GLN A 317 -2.27 -13.28 11.22
C GLN A 317 -0.79 -13.01 11.50
N GLY A 318 -0.30 -11.81 11.22
CA GLY A 318 1.12 -11.48 11.35
C GLY A 318 1.93 -11.82 10.09
N LYS A 319 3.20 -12.18 10.27
CA LYS A 319 4.08 -12.56 9.15
C LYS A 319 3.84 -14.02 8.79
N VAL A 320 3.28 -14.25 7.61
CA VAL A 320 2.83 -15.58 7.15
C VAL A 320 3.26 -15.88 5.72
N LYS A 321 3.24 -17.15 5.35
CA LYS A 321 3.49 -17.61 3.99
C LYS A 321 2.38 -18.56 3.52
N TYR A 322 2.09 -18.49 2.22
CA TYR A 322 1.09 -19.34 1.56
C TYR A 322 1.61 -19.86 0.24
N GLU A 323 1.18 -21.05 -0.16
CA GLU A 323 1.51 -21.63 -1.46
C GLU A 323 1.10 -20.72 -2.62
N LYS A 324 1.99 -20.56 -3.60
CA LYS A 324 1.81 -19.64 -4.72
C LYS A 324 0.52 -19.87 -5.51
N SER A 325 0.22 -21.12 -5.83
CA SER A 325 -0.97 -21.49 -6.60
C SER A 325 -2.27 -21.10 -5.89
N LEU A 326 -2.30 -21.24 -4.56
CA LEU A 326 -3.44 -20.83 -3.75
C LEU A 326 -3.60 -19.31 -3.77
N VAL A 327 -2.53 -18.58 -3.48
CA VAL A 327 -2.55 -17.10 -3.48
C VAL A 327 -2.93 -16.55 -4.85
N GLU A 328 -2.33 -17.03 -5.92
CA GLU A 328 -2.65 -16.60 -7.29
C GLU A 328 -4.12 -16.78 -7.62
N THR A 329 -4.71 -17.90 -7.17
CA THR A 329 -6.14 -18.15 -7.35
C THR A 329 -6.99 -17.13 -6.59
N ARG A 330 -6.70 -16.85 -5.30
CA ARG A 330 -7.47 -15.90 -4.48
C ARG A 330 -7.29 -14.47 -4.97
N TYR A 331 -6.08 -14.09 -5.29
CA TYR A 331 -5.75 -12.81 -5.89
C TYR A 331 -6.55 -12.53 -7.18
N GLN A 332 -6.61 -13.51 -8.10
CA GLN A 332 -7.41 -13.41 -9.31
C GLN A 332 -8.92 -13.31 -9.00
N GLN A 333 -9.42 -14.10 -8.05
CA GLN A 333 -10.83 -14.05 -7.64
C GLN A 333 -11.21 -12.69 -7.05
N MET A 334 -10.26 -11.97 -6.44
CA MET A 334 -10.44 -10.60 -5.93
C MET A 334 -10.11 -9.52 -6.97
N GLY A 335 -9.98 -9.88 -8.25
CA GLY A 335 -9.81 -8.93 -9.35
C GLY A 335 -8.37 -8.50 -9.59
N SER A 336 -7.41 -9.25 -9.08
CA SER A 336 -5.96 -8.97 -9.24
C SER A 336 -5.58 -7.56 -8.82
N GLN A 337 -6.15 -7.07 -7.71
CA GLN A 337 -5.98 -5.70 -7.24
C GLN A 337 -4.68 -5.53 -6.47
N SER A 338 -3.92 -4.50 -6.81
CA SER A 338 -2.63 -4.21 -6.16
C SER A 338 -2.23 -2.76 -6.29
N LEU A 339 -1.51 -2.28 -5.27
CA LEU A 339 -0.88 -0.97 -5.22
C LEU A 339 0.58 -1.10 -4.81
N VAL A 340 1.41 -0.18 -5.27
CA VAL A 340 2.78 0.02 -4.76
C VAL A 340 2.98 1.47 -4.38
N ILE A 341 3.77 1.70 -3.32
CA ILE A 341 4.14 3.02 -2.82
C ILE A 341 5.65 2.98 -2.58
N TYR A 342 6.38 3.92 -3.16
CA TYR A 342 7.84 3.98 -3.03
C TYR A 342 8.36 5.41 -3.23
N GLN A 343 9.55 5.67 -2.72
CA GLN A 343 10.27 6.91 -2.99
C GLN A 343 10.93 6.84 -4.37
N ASP A 344 10.75 7.89 -5.17
CA ASP A 344 11.40 7.96 -6.48
C ASP A 344 12.91 8.05 -6.33
N PRO A 345 13.68 7.16 -6.97
CA PRO A 345 15.15 7.17 -6.87
C PRO A 345 15.79 8.50 -7.31
N GLU A 346 15.16 9.18 -8.27
CA GLU A 346 15.64 10.46 -8.78
C GLU A 346 15.37 11.65 -7.81
N SER A 347 14.44 11.46 -6.86
CA SER A 347 14.08 12.49 -5.89
C SER A 347 14.93 12.45 -4.62
N VAL A 348 15.71 11.39 -4.41
CA VAL A 348 16.65 11.30 -3.29
C VAL A 348 17.81 12.26 -3.59
N PRO A 349 18.02 13.35 -2.81
CA PRO A 349 19.14 14.23 -3.05
C PRO A 349 20.43 13.40 -2.96
N THR A 350 21.19 13.40 -4.05
CA THR A 350 22.53 12.77 -4.06
C THR A 350 23.27 13.33 -2.85
N PRO A 351 23.80 12.51 -1.93
CA PRO A 351 24.53 13.02 -0.78
C PRO A 351 25.62 13.96 -1.32
N SER A 352 25.56 15.22 -0.86
CA SER A 352 26.58 16.20 -1.20
C SER A 352 27.94 15.57 -0.88
N PRO A 353 28.92 15.60 -1.78
CA PRO A 353 30.20 14.99 -1.52
C PRO A 353 30.73 15.53 -0.19
N THR A 354 30.93 14.63 0.76
CA THR A 354 31.53 14.96 2.06
C THR A 354 32.78 15.78 1.77
N PRO A 355 32.91 17.02 2.30
CA PRO A 355 34.08 17.83 2.03
C PRO A 355 35.32 17.01 2.41
N LYS A 356 36.22 16.83 1.44
CA LYS A 356 37.47 16.14 1.64
C LYS A 356 38.13 16.77 2.89
N PRO A 357 38.54 15.98 3.88
CA PRO A 357 39.14 16.55 5.07
C PRO A 357 40.26 17.47 4.65
N THR A 358 40.15 18.75 5.04
CA THR A 358 41.24 19.73 4.86
C THR A 358 42.44 19.17 5.60
N PRO A 359 43.62 19.07 4.97
CA PRO A 359 44.77 18.55 5.64
C PRO A 359 45.00 19.37 6.93
N SER A 360 45.04 18.66 8.06
CA SER A 360 45.34 19.27 9.35
C SER A 360 46.67 20.07 9.22
N PRO A 361 46.73 21.30 9.71
CA PRO A 361 47.98 22.07 9.64
C PRO A 361 49.08 21.26 10.32
N THR A 362 50.17 21.06 9.59
CA THR A 362 51.40 20.43 10.10
C THR A 362 51.78 21.15 11.41
N PRO A 363 51.99 20.44 12.53
CA PRO A 363 52.36 21.09 13.77
C PRO A 363 53.68 21.86 13.57
N THR A 364 53.66 23.15 13.89
CA THR A 364 54.84 23.99 13.93
C THR A 364 55.80 23.40 14.94
N PRO A 365 57.11 23.22 14.62
CA PRO A 365 58.04 22.61 15.56
C PRO A 365 58.10 23.49 16.82
N THR A 366 57.84 22.89 17.96
CA THR A 366 57.99 23.50 19.29
C THR A 366 59.46 23.90 19.49
N PRO A 367 59.76 25.13 19.88
CA PRO A 367 61.12 25.48 20.15
C PRO A 367 61.70 24.63 21.27
N SER A 368 62.96 24.16 21.06
CA SER A 368 63.70 23.32 21.98
C SER A 368 63.86 24.05 23.32
N PRO A 369 63.64 23.38 24.46
CA PRO A 369 63.79 24.04 25.75
C PRO A 369 65.30 24.44 25.99
N SER A 370 65.52 25.71 26.45
CA SER A 370 66.76 26.20 26.87
C SER A 370 67.30 25.45 28.11
N PRO A 371 68.57 25.18 28.24
CA PRO A 371 69.12 24.37 29.35
C PRO A 371 68.90 25.02 30.72
N THR A 372 68.32 24.26 31.62
CA THR A 372 68.11 24.58 33.04
C THR A 372 69.41 24.58 33.77
N PRO A 373 69.69 25.61 34.59
CA PRO A 373 70.92 25.64 35.44
C PRO A 373 70.82 24.56 36.54
N SER A 374 71.98 23.97 36.80
CA SER A 374 72.25 22.93 37.81
C SER A 374 71.92 23.37 39.25
N PRO A 375 71.41 22.48 40.09
CA PRO A 375 71.09 22.84 41.48
C PRO A 375 72.31 22.84 42.38
N THR A 376 72.40 23.90 43.19
CA THR A 376 73.34 24.00 44.32
C THR A 376 72.75 23.21 45.51
N SER A 377 73.62 22.47 46.13
CA SER A 377 73.40 21.53 47.24
C SER A 377 73.07 22.20 48.59
N SER A 378 72.27 21.43 49.38
CA SER A 378 72.32 21.26 50.86
C SER A 378 71.55 22.23 51.76
N PRO A 379 71.21 21.91 53.01
CA PRO A 379 71.26 20.58 53.68
C PRO A 379 69.94 20.06 54.34
N GLU A 380 69.91 18.83 54.57
CA GLU A 380 69.50 17.98 55.68
C GLU A 380 68.76 18.58 56.88
N GLN A 381 67.56 18.06 57.20
CA GLN A 381 67.21 17.70 58.58
C GLN A 381 66.03 16.65 58.59
N SER A 382 66.32 15.61 59.34
CA SER A 382 65.60 14.46 59.77
C SER A 382 64.61 14.78 60.92
N PRO A 383 63.94 13.76 61.53
CA PRO A 383 62.74 12.94 61.09
C PRO A 383 61.57 12.93 62.13
N SER A 384 60.50 12.24 61.74
CA SER A 384 59.57 11.48 62.62
C SER A 384 58.51 12.22 63.45
N PRO A 385 57.46 11.56 63.95
CA PRO A 385 56.97 10.18 63.70
C PRO A 385 55.43 10.05 63.39
N THR A 386 55.10 8.86 63.00
CA THR A 386 53.76 8.25 63.06
C THR A 386 53.17 8.22 64.47
N PRO A 387 51.83 8.15 64.66
CA PRO A 387 51.16 6.88 64.91
C PRO A 387 49.75 6.74 64.29
N VAL A 388 49.44 5.55 63.81
CA VAL A 388 48.70 4.45 64.45
C VAL A 388 47.16 4.61 64.51
N GLU A 389 46.50 3.77 63.71
CA GLU A 389 45.54 2.71 64.07
C GLU A 389 44.17 3.12 64.66
N SER A 390 43.22 2.60 64.13
CA SER A 390 42.14 1.67 64.59
C SER A 390 40.89 1.97 63.82
N GLY A 391 40.22 1.10 63.19
CA GLY A 391 39.79 -0.21 63.61
C GLY A 391 38.31 -0.29 63.65
N ARG A 392 37.78 -1.32 63.06
CA ARG A 392 36.59 -2.09 63.43
C ARG A 392 35.22 -1.68 62.86
N GLU A 393 34.76 -2.58 62.08
CA GLU A 393 33.81 -3.70 62.30
C GLU A 393 32.34 -3.30 62.13
N GLU A 394 31.72 -4.04 61.20
CA GLU A 394 30.57 -4.98 61.35
C GLU A 394 29.23 -4.32 61.74
N GLU A 395 28.16 -4.68 61.26
CA GLU A 395 27.40 -5.91 61.11
C GLU A 395 26.08 -5.65 60.38
N SER A 396 25.71 -6.51 59.47
CA SER A 396 24.56 -7.40 59.40
C SER A 396 23.17 -6.90 59.84
N GLY A 397 22.17 -7.36 59.13
CA GLY A 397 20.80 -7.59 59.55
C GLY A 397 19.79 -7.25 58.44
N VAL A 398 19.40 -8.15 57.59
CA VAL A 398 18.34 -9.17 57.67
C VAL A 398 16.95 -8.60 58.05
N SER A 399 16.05 -8.96 57.24
CA SER A 399 14.64 -9.37 57.47
C SER A 399 13.52 -8.43 57.00
N THR A 400 12.84 -8.84 56.02
CA THR A 400 11.49 -9.45 55.86
C THR A 400 10.27 -8.55 56.04
N LEU A 401 9.39 -8.76 55.07
CA LEU A 401 7.91 -8.84 55.10
C LEU A 401 7.09 -7.57 55.35
N SER A 402 6.41 -7.14 54.33
CA SER A 402 4.95 -7.35 54.16
C SER A 402 4.59 -7.03 52.73
#